data_fd6ab2a7fd2fa21959bc0c170b5e5144
#
_entry.id   fd6ab2a7fd2fa21959bc0c170b5e5144
#
_cell.length_a   1.000
_cell.length_b   1.000
_cell.length_c   1.000
_cell.angle_alpha   90.00
_cell.angle_beta   90.00
_cell.angle_gamma   90.00
#
_symmetry.space_group_name_H-M   'P 1'
#
loop_
_entity.id
_entity.type
_entity.pdbx_description
1 polymer ?
#
loop_
_entity_poly.entity_id
_entity_poly.type
_entity_poly.pdbx_seq_one_letter_code
_entity_poly.pdbx_strand_id
1 'polypeptide(L)'
;MRGMTETLTGPFTLEKDIRKSRFLARATPARSAEEADAFISQIATAEPDATHHCWAWQIGPLCRCHDAGEPSGTAGRPILQVITAQKLDFVAVVVSRWFGGIKLGAGGLIRAYAGTAAECLREAPKEAIIERVTLTFHIPFSLLAIIQARLQEWGLETATPEYDATGAQFVLTLPAAQQEDLTHRLQDLTSGQTNVSVVEA
;
A
#
# COMPACT_ATOMS: atom_id res chain seq x y z
N MET A 1 8.36 0.45 16.95
CA MET A 1 6.96 0.37 16.46
C MET A 1 6.91 1.08 15.10
N ARG A 2 6.86 0.35 13.98
CA ARG A 2 6.49 0.96 12.69
C ARG A 2 5.03 1.38 12.85
N GLY A 3 4.72 2.67 12.64
CA GLY A 3 3.36 3.14 12.68
C GLY A 3 2.55 2.42 11.59
N MET A 4 1.28 2.13 11.86
CA MET A 4 0.38 1.52 10.87
C MET A 4 0.44 2.33 9.59
N THR A 5 0.77 1.68 8.48
CA THR A 5 0.76 2.26 7.14
C THR A 5 -0.63 1.99 6.55
N GLU A 6 -1.20 2.97 5.88
CA GLU A 6 -2.54 2.89 5.28
C GLU A 6 -2.44 2.95 3.76
N THR A 7 -3.44 2.44 3.08
CA THR A 7 -3.68 2.65 1.65
C THR A 7 -5.08 3.20 1.42
N LEU A 8 -5.37 3.61 0.18
CA LEU A 8 -6.72 4.02 -0.19
C LEU A 8 -7.60 2.80 -0.44
N THR A 9 -8.90 2.89 -0.14
CA THR A 9 -9.87 1.83 -0.45
C THR A 9 -10.37 1.89 -1.89
N GLY A 10 -10.12 3.01 -2.59
CA GLY A 10 -10.53 3.23 -3.97
C GLY A 10 -10.08 4.60 -4.51
N PRO A 11 -10.41 4.92 -5.78
CA PRO A 11 -10.09 6.21 -6.37
C PRO A 11 -10.80 7.36 -5.65
N PHE A 12 -10.11 8.49 -5.54
CA PHE A 12 -10.66 9.71 -4.98
C PHE A 12 -10.21 10.93 -5.78
N THR A 13 -11.07 11.95 -5.85
CA THR A 13 -10.82 13.16 -6.63
C THR A 13 -11.17 14.40 -5.83
N LEU A 14 -10.32 15.42 -5.92
CA LEU A 14 -10.53 16.71 -5.27
C LEU A 14 -10.07 17.84 -6.18
N GLU A 15 -10.89 18.88 -6.32
CA GLU A 15 -10.61 20.06 -7.15
C GLU A 15 -10.41 21.29 -6.28
N LYS A 16 -9.48 22.17 -6.69
CA LYS A 16 -9.21 23.45 -6.06
C LYS A 16 -8.89 24.54 -7.08
N ASP A 17 -9.41 25.72 -6.84
CA ASP A 17 -9.02 26.93 -7.54
C ASP A 17 -8.02 27.74 -6.70
N ILE A 18 -6.84 27.99 -7.26
CA ILE A 18 -5.77 28.74 -6.59
C ILE A 18 -5.28 29.83 -7.54
N ARG A 19 -5.55 31.10 -7.21
CA ARG A 19 -5.17 32.25 -8.01
C ARG A 19 -5.51 32.09 -9.50
N LYS A 20 -6.76 31.75 -9.80
CA LYS A 20 -7.32 31.49 -11.14
C LYS A 20 -6.77 30.24 -11.85
N SER A 21 -5.79 29.53 -11.32
CA SER A 21 -5.42 28.22 -11.81
C SER A 21 -6.30 27.15 -11.18
N ARG A 22 -6.81 26.22 -11.99
CA ARG A 22 -7.54 25.05 -11.54
C ARG A 22 -6.55 23.92 -11.27
N PHE A 23 -6.66 23.29 -10.12
CA PHE A 23 -5.89 22.11 -9.72
C PHE A 23 -6.85 20.96 -9.43
N LEU A 24 -6.64 19.83 -10.06
CA LEU A 24 -7.45 18.64 -9.89
C LEU A 24 -6.56 17.47 -9.46
N ALA A 25 -6.63 17.13 -8.17
CA ALA A 25 -5.94 15.97 -7.63
C ALA A 25 -6.80 14.72 -7.79
N ARG A 26 -6.17 13.64 -8.26
CA ARG A 26 -6.74 12.29 -8.29
C ARG A 26 -5.77 11.35 -7.61
N ALA A 27 -6.29 10.54 -6.73
CA ALA A 27 -5.54 9.51 -6.02
C ALA A 27 -6.20 8.15 -6.23
N THR A 28 -5.39 7.10 -6.29
CA THR A 28 -5.87 5.72 -6.43
C THR A 28 -4.94 4.77 -5.68
N PRO A 29 -5.45 3.64 -5.14
CA PRO A 29 -4.56 2.56 -4.74
C PRO A 29 -3.81 2.04 -5.97
N ALA A 30 -2.52 1.70 -5.81
CA ALA A 30 -1.68 1.10 -6.85
C ALA A 30 -0.71 0.12 -6.20
N ARG A 31 -0.76 -1.14 -6.63
CA ARG A 31 0.04 -2.22 -6.05
C ARG A 31 1.35 -2.49 -6.78
N SER A 32 1.48 -1.95 -8.00
CA SER A 32 2.70 -2.04 -8.80
C SER A 32 2.99 -0.73 -9.53
N ALA A 33 4.23 -0.57 -10.00
CA ALA A 33 4.63 0.58 -10.82
C ALA A 33 3.83 0.66 -12.12
N GLU A 34 3.51 -0.50 -12.72
CA GLU A 34 2.71 -0.60 -13.95
C GLU A 34 1.28 -0.09 -13.74
N GLU A 35 0.63 -0.41 -12.60
CA GLU A 35 -0.68 0.13 -12.25
C GLU A 35 -0.64 1.65 -12.07
N ALA A 36 0.38 2.16 -11.39
CA ALA A 36 0.57 3.59 -11.21
C ALA A 36 0.80 4.32 -12.54
N ASP A 37 1.66 3.78 -13.42
CA ASP A 37 1.96 4.36 -14.73
C ASP A 37 0.73 4.29 -15.66
N ALA A 38 -0.07 3.23 -15.61
CA ALA A 38 -1.33 3.12 -16.34
C ALA A 38 -2.35 4.19 -15.89
N PHE A 39 -2.50 4.40 -14.57
CA PHE A 39 -3.36 5.44 -14.02
C PHE A 39 -2.92 6.85 -14.46
N ILE A 40 -1.62 7.15 -14.40
CA ILE A 40 -1.06 8.43 -14.85
C ILE A 40 -1.37 8.66 -16.34
N SER A 41 -1.14 7.65 -17.17
CA SER A 41 -1.38 7.69 -18.61
C SER A 41 -2.86 7.88 -18.96
N GLN A 42 -3.74 7.21 -18.23
CA GLN A 42 -5.20 7.35 -18.37
C GLN A 42 -5.64 8.79 -18.12
N ILE A 43 -5.15 9.43 -17.05
CA ILE A 43 -5.49 10.83 -16.73
C ILE A 43 -4.96 11.79 -17.81
N ALA A 44 -3.72 11.61 -18.24
CA ALA A 44 -3.13 12.45 -19.27
C ALA A 44 -3.89 12.35 -20.60
N THR A 45 -4.42 11.18 -20.93
CA THR A 45 -5.24 10.96 -22.14
C THR A 45 -6.63 11.56 -21.99
N ALA A 46 -7.23 11.48 -20.80
CA ALA A 46 -8.59 11.99 -20.55
C ALA A 46 -8.63 13.53 -20.48
N GLU A 47 -7.52 14.19 -20.15
CA GLU A 47 -7.45 15.64 -19.94
C GLU A 47 -6.31 16.28 -20.77
N PRO A 48 -6.33 16.18 -22.09
CA PRO A 48 -5.25 16.67 -22.97
C PRO A 48 -5.13 18.21 -22.96
N ASP A 49 -6.10 18.92 -22.45
CA ASP A 49 -6.15 20.38 -22.30
C ASP A 49 -5.50 20.89 -21.01
N ALA A 50 -5.15 20.02 -20.06
CA ALA A 50 -4.42 20.42 -18.89
C ALA A 50 -2.98 20.86 -19.23
N THR A 51 -2.51 21.90 -18.58
CA THR A 51 -1.17 22.43 -18.83
C THR A 51 -0.09 21.46 -18.34
N HIS A 52 -0.33 20.81 -17.19
CA HIS A 52 0.61 19.91 -16.53
C HIS A 52 -0.14 18.78 -15.83
N HIS A 53 0.44 17.55 -15.83
CA HIS A 53 0.00 16.40 -15.06
C HIS A 53 1.14 15.96 -14.14
N CYS A 54 1.30 16.64 -13.01
CA CYS A 54 2.35 16.32 -12.06
C CYS A 54 1.93 15.16 -11.17
N TRP A 55 2.83 14.23 -10.89
CA TRP A 55 2.46 13.03 -10.18
C TRP A 55 3.53 12.51 -9.23
N ALA A 56 3.11 11.69 -8.30
CA ALA A 56 3.96 10.86 -7.46
C ALA A 56 3.26 9.58 -7.06
N TRP A 57 4.03 8.53 -6.80
CA TRP A 57 3.54 7.30 -6.21
C TRP A 57 4.54 6.71 -5.19
N GLN A 58 4.02 5.95 -4.25
CA GLN A 58 4.73 5.18 -3.24
C GLN A 58 4.20 3.75 -3.26
N ILE A 59 5.08 2.74 -3.44
CA ILE A 59 4.73 1.32 -3.51
C ILE A 59 5.81 0.52 -2.79
N GLY A 60 5.55 0.19 -1.53
CA GLY A 60 6.54 -0.45 -0.67
C GLY A 60 7.83 0.39 -0.56
N PRO A 61 9.00 -0.20 -0.87
CA PRO A 61 10.27 0.53 -0.83
C PRO A 61 10.49 1.46 -2.04
N LEU A 62 9.65 1.36 -3.07
CA LEU A 62 9.81 2.12 -4.31
C LEU A 62 8.96 3.37 -4.29
N CYS A 63 9.52 4.48 -4.77
CA CYS A 63 8.78 5.71 -4.99
C CYS A 63 9.29 6.44 -6.23
N ARG A 64 8.39 7.14 -6.92
CA ARG A 64 8.73 8.01 -8.04
C ARG A 64 7.87 9.25 -8.04
N CYS A 65 8.37 10.33 -8.63
CA CYS A 65 7.63 11.55 -8.85
C CYS A 65 8.11 12.28 -10.10
N HIS A 66 7.24 13.14 -10.66
CA HIS A 66 7.53 13.88 -11.88
C HIS A 66 6.83 15.24 -11.89
N ASP A 67 7.54 16.27 -12.32
CA ASP A 67 7.03 17.66 -12.38
C ASP A 67 6.28 17.98 -13.67
N ALA A 68 6.34 17.15 -14.71
CA ALA A 68 5.56 17.25 -15.96
C ALA A 68 5.56 18.64 -16.60
N GLY A 69 6.73 19.27 -16.68
CA GLY A 69 6.92 20.60 -17.28
C GLY A 69 6.78 21.78 -16.31
N GLU A 70 6.40 21.57 -15.06
CA GLU A 70 6.58 22.58 -14.00
C GLU A 70 8.08 22.75 -13.67
N PRO A 71 8.50 23.86 -13.03
CA PRO A 71 9.88 24.00 -12.59
C PRO A 71 10.32 22.85 -11.66
N SER A 72 11.56 22.41 -11.84
CA SER A 72 12.09 21.24 -11.12
C SER A 72 11.88 21.31 -9.61
N GLY A 73 11.31 20.25 -9.03
CA GLY A 73 11.07 20.09 -7.59
C GLY A 73 9.88 20.88 -7.05
N THR A 74 9.07 21.51 -7.90
CA THR A 74 7.96 22.36 -7.43
C THR A 74 6.60 21.67 -7.40
N ALA A 75 6.50 20.45 -7.94
CA ALA A 75 5.23 19.72 -8.05
C ALA A 75 5.33 18.25 -7.62
N GLY A 76 6.03 17.42 -8.35
CA GLY A 76 6.08 15.98 -8.08
C GLY A 76 6.68 15.65 -6.70
N ARG A 77 7.80 16.26 -6.35
CA ARG A 77 8.42 16.06 -5.03
C ARG A 77 7.53 16.52 -3.86
N PRO A 78 6.88 17.69 -3.90
CA PRO A 78 5.85 18.11 -2.93
C PRO A 78 4.70 17.10 -2.79
N ILE A 79 4.20 16.52 -3.90
CA ILE A 79 3.17 15.47 -3.85
C ILE A 79 3.69 14.23 -3.11
N LEU A 80 4.89 13.75 -3.44
CA LEU A 80 5.50 12.59 -2.78
C LEU A 80 5.70 12.81 -1.27
N GLN A 81 6.16 14.01 -0.89
CA GLN A 81 6.32 14.35 0.53
C GLN A 81 5.00 14.27 1.30
N VAL A 82 3.88 14.63 0.68
CA VAL A 82 2.55 14.52 1.27
C VAL A 82 2.16 13.05 1.48
N ILE A 83 2.38 12.18 0.49
CA ILE A 83 2.11 10.74 0.61
C ILE A 83 2.86 10.17 1.81
N THR A 84 4.17 10.45 1.89
CA THR A 84 5.04 10.00 3.00
C THR A 84 4.60 10.57 4.36
N ALA A 85 4.27 11.86 4.42
CA ALA A 85 3.86 12.52 5.67
C ALA A 85 2.52 11.98 6.21
N GLN A 86 1.60 11.56 5.34
CA GLN A 86 0.35 10.91 5.72
C GLN A 86 0.48 9.41 5.97
N LYS A 87 1.71 8.84 5.89
CA LYS A 87 2.01 7.42 6.10
C LYS A 87 1.20 6.51 5.17
N LEU A 88 1.01 6.94 3.93
CA LEU A 88 0.33 6.17 2.91
C LEU A 88 1.33 5.36 2.10
N ASP A 89 0.92 4.17 1.70
CA ASP A 89 1.65 3.29 0.80
C ASP A 89 0.70 2.64 -0.21
N PHE A 90 1.25 2.06 -1.27
CA PHE A 90 0.48 1.51 -2.38
C PHE A 90 -0.52 2.51 -2.96
N VAL A 91 -0.04 3.73 -3.22
CA VAL A 91 -0.86 4.85 -3.70
C VAL A 91 -0.16 5.61 -4.83
N ALA A 92 -0.94 6.00 -5.85
CA ALA A 92 -0.55 6.94 -6.89
C ALA A 92 -1.42 8.20 -6.83
N VAL A 93 -0.80 9.36 -7.03
CA VAL A 93 -1.45 10.67 -7.03
C VAL A 93 -1.05 11.44 -8.27
N VAL A 94 -2.03 11.96 -9.01
CA VAL A 94 -1.83 12.90 -10.11
C VAL A 94 -2.52 14.20 -9.77
N VAL A 95 -1.83 15.31 -9.96
CA VAL A 95 -2.42 16.65 -9.86
C VAL A 95 -2.32 17.32 -11.22
N SER A 96 -3.45 17.40 -11.91
CA SER A 96 -3.60 18.12 -13.18
C SER A 96 -3.79 19.60 -12.90
N ARG A 97 -3.13 20.45 -13.68
CA ARG A 97 -3.25 21.91 -13.57
C ARG A 97 -3.63 22.54 -14.88
N TRP A 98 -4.58 23.46 -14.84
CA TRP A 98 -4.89 24.42 -15.91
C TRP A 98 -4.44 25.81 -15.46
N PHE A 99 -3.54 26.40 -16.24
CA PHE A 99 -3.00 27.73 -15.92
C PHE A 99 -4.04 28.83 -16.11
N GLY A 100 -4.26 29.63 -15.08
CA GLY A 100 -5.26 30.72 -15.06
C GLY A 100 -4.69 32.12 -15.34
N GLY A 101 -3.52 32.22 -15.95
CA GLY A 101 -2.92 33.53 -16.31
C GLY A 101 -2.10 34.20 -15.22
N ILE A 102 -2.12 33.72 -13.97
CA ILE A 102 -1.34 34.29 -12.85
C ILE A 102 -0.21 33.34 -12.46
N LYS A 103 1.02 33.78 -12.58
CA LYS A 103 2.20 33.02 -12.13
C LYS A 103 2.25 32.91 -10.61
N LEU A 104 2.34 31.68 -10.10
CA LEU A 104 2.37 31.41 -8.66
C LEU A 104 3.78 31.59 -8.05
N GLY A 105 4.82 31.45 -8.87
CA GLY A 105 6.21 31.33 -8.44
C GLY A 105 6.51 29.97 -7.79
N ALA A 106 7.78 29.62 -7.62
CA ALA A 106 8.19 28.31 -7.11
C ALA A 106 7.55 27.97 -5.75
N GLY A 107 7.63 28.86 -4.77
CA GLY A 107 7.01 28.65 -3.46
C GLY A 107 5.47 28.56 -3.49
N GLY A 108 4.83 29.25 -4.46
CA GLY A 108 3.39 29.17 -4.69
C GLY A 108 2.99 27.83 -5.28
N LEU A 109 3.77 27.31 -6.25
CA LEU A 109 3.56 26.00 -6.87
C LEU A 109 3.71 24.87 -5.83
N ILE A 110 4.79 24.89 -5.05
CA ILE A 110 5.00 23.89 -3.98
C ILE A 110 3.78 23.82 -3.06
N ARG A 111 3.30 24.96 -2.58
CA ARG A 111 2.12 25.00 -1.69
C ARG A 111 0.84 24.56 -2.39
N ALA A 112 0.67 24.90 -3.66
CA ALA A 112 -0.53 24.53 -4.42
C ALA A 112 -0.59 23.01 -4.65
N TYR A 113 0.48 22.40 -5.18
CA TYR A 113 0.53 20.96 -5.43
C TYR A 113 0.47 20.16 -4.13
N ALA A 114 1.30 20.48 -3.12
CA ALA A 114 1.26 19.82 -1.83
C ALA A 114 -0.10 19.99 -1.13
N GLY A 115 -0.65 21.19 -1.12
CA GLY A 115 -1.93 21.46 -0.45
C GLY A 115 -3.11 20.76 -1.10
N THR A 116 -3.16 20.69 -2.45
CA THR A 116 -4.22 19.98 -3.17
C THR A 116 -4.10 18.45 -2.97
N ALA A 117 -2.90 17.89 -3.08
CA ALA A 117 -2.65 16.48 -2.82
C ALA A 117 -2.95 16.11 -1.35
N ALA A 118 -2.53 16.96 -0.40
CA ALA A 118 -2.74 16.71 1.03
C ALA A 118 -4.22 16.65 1.41
N GLU A 119 -5.03 17.53 0.86
CA GLU A 119 -6.46 17.55 1.11
C GLU A 119 -7.15 16.37 0.43
N CYS A 120 -6.81 16.07 -0.81
CA CYS A 120 -7.31 14.90 -1.53
C CYS A 120 -7.05 13.60 -0.74
N LEU A 121 -5.81 13.39 -0.31
CA LEU A 121 -5.43 12.20 0.44
C LEU A 121 -6.01 12.19 1.87
N ARG A 122 -6.24 13.33 2.50
CA ARG A 122 -6.87 13.40 3.82
C ARG A 122 -8.32 12.98 3.78
N GLU A 123 -9.06 13.38 2.74
CA GLU A 123 -10.50 13.12 2.59
C GLU A 123 -10.79 11.76 1.96
N ALA A 124 -9.84 11.18 1.22
CA ALA A 124 -9.99 9.87 0.63
C ALA A 124 -10.19 8.79 1.71
N PRO A 125 -11.13 7.84 1.51
CA PRO A 125 -11.29 6.68 2.39
C PRO A 125 -10.04 5.80 2.41
N LYS A 126 -9.65 5.32 3.58
CA LYS A 126 -8.42 4.56 3.81
C LYS A 126 -8.67 3.27 4.56
N GLU A 127 -7.77 2.32 4.40
CA GLU A 127 -7.70 1.09 5.17
C GLU A 127 -6.27 0.80 5.61
N ALA A 128 -6.13 0.12 6.74
CA ALA A 128 -4.82 -0.29 7.23
C ALA A 128 -4.23 -1.39 6.34
N ILE A 129 -2.96 -1.26 6.01
CA ILE A 129 -2.21 -2.34 5.35
C ILE A 129 -1.88 -3.39 6.40
N ILE A 130 -2.46 -4.58 6.24
CA ILE A 130 -2.16 -5.72 7.10
C ILE A 130 -1.01 -6.51 6.47
N GLU A 131 0.19 -6.35 7.03
CA GLU A 131 1.32 -7.21 6.66
C GLU A 131 0.96 -8.66 6.96
N ARG A 132 1.16 -9.54 5.97
CA ARG A 132 0.91 -10.99 6.10
C ARG A 132 2.21 -11.75 5.95
N VAL A 133 2.33 -12.85 6.71
CA VAL A 133 3.45 -13.78 6.60
C VAL A 133 2.91 -15.16 6.26
N THR A 134 3.67 -15.91 5.48
CA THR A 134 3.39 -17.31 5.21
C THR A 134 4.32 -18.16 6.07
N LEU A 135 3.72 -18.99 6.90
CA LEU A 135 4.43 -19.92 7.78
C LEU A 135 4.33 -21.34 7.21
N THR A 136 5.39 -22.09 7.40
CA THR A 136 5.41 -23.53 7.12
C THR A 136 5.86 -24.27 8.36
N PHE A 137 5.22 -25.42 8.66
CA PHE A 137 5.54 -26.25 9.81
C PHE A 137 5.10 -27.69 9.57
N HIS A 138 5.87 -28.65 10.10
CA HIS A 138 5.60 -30.08 9.98
C HIS A 138 4.99 -30.62 11.27
N ILE A 139 3.94 -31.43 11.17
CA ILE A 139 3.23 -32.06 12.30
C ILE A 139 3.26 -33.57 12.15
N PRO A 140 3.82 -34.31 13.15
CA PRO A 140 3.80 -35.78 13.17
C PRO A 140 2.35 -36.32 13.17
N PHE A 141 2.14 -37.51 12.59
CA PHE A 141 0.83 -38.16 12.55
C PHE A 141 0.16 -38.28 13.93
N SER A 142 0.95 -38.52 14.99
CA SER A 142 0.44 -38.60 16.36
C SER A 142 -0.25 -37.35 16.89
N LEU A 143 0.09 -36.20 16.37
CA LEU A 143 -0.45 -34.89 16.79
C LEU A 143 -1.38 -34.27 15.75
N LEU A 144 -1.50 -34.88 14.57
CA LEU A 144 -2.17 -34.30 13.42
C LEU A 144 -3.63 -33.92 13.71
N ALA A 145 -4.41 -34.83 14.28
CA ALA A 145 -5.83 -34.60 14.57
C ALA A 145 -6.04 -33.47 15.59
N ILE A 146 -5.18 -33.39 16.60
CA ILE A 146 -5.25 -32.35 17.63
C ILE A 146 -4.91 -30.99 17.02
N ILE A 147 -3.85 -30.91 16.22
CA ILE A 147 -3.42 -29.64 15.60
C ILE A 147 -4.47 -29.17 14.58
N GLN A 148 -5.01 -30.04 13.75
CA GLN A 148 -6.07 -29.68 12.80
C GLN A 148 -7.31 -29.12 13.51
N ALA A 149 -7.76 -29.77 14.60
CA ALA A 149 -8.87 -29.29 15.40
C ALA A 149 -8.60 -27.90 16.01
N ARG A 150 -7.36 -27.66 16.52
CA ARG A 150 -6.98 -26.37 17.09
C ARG A 150 -6.87 -25.28 16.05
N LEU A 151 -6.30 -25.54 14.87
CA LEU A 151 -6.24 -24.58 13.78
C LEU A 151 -7.65 -24.14 13.35
N GLN A 152 -8.58 -25.10 13.24
CA GLN A 152 -9.98 -24.80 12.94
C GLN A 152 -10.65 -23.97 14.05
N GLU A 153 -10.44 -24.33 15.33
CA GLU A 153 -10.97 -23.59 16.48
C GLU A 153 -10.43 -22.13 16.52
N TRP A 154 -9.19 -21.93 16.10
CA TRP A 154 -8.58 -20.59 16.00
C TRP A 154 -9.00 -19.81 14.75
N GLY A 155 -9.84 -20.42 13.88
CA GLY A 155 -10.28 -19.80 12.64
C GLY A 155 -9.17 -19.63 11.59
N LEU A 156 -8.13 -20.46 11.66
CA LEU A 156 -7.00 -20.42 10.74
C LEU A 156 -7.22 -21.44 9.62
N GLU A 157 -7.39 -20.91 8.40
CA GLU A 157 -7.50 -21.73 7.19
C GLU A 157 -6.10 -22.09 6.69
N THR A 158 -5.83 -23.37 6.56
CA THR A 158 -4.59 -23.89 5.96
C THR A 158 -4.84 -24.37 4.53
N ALA A 159 -3.82 -24.27 3.67
CA ALA A 159 -3.81 -25.04 2.43
C ALA A 159 -3.91 -26.53 2.76
N THR A 160 -4.33 -27.35 1.79
CA THR A 160 -4.33 -28.82 1.94
C THR A 160 -2.93 -29.26 2.34
N PRO A 161 -2.75 -29.96 3.49
CA PRO A 161 -1.44 -30.37 3.94
C PRO A 161 -0.80 -31.38 2.97
N GLU A 162 0.50 -31.28 2.78
CA GLU A 162 1.28 -32.28 2.07
C GLU A 162 1.73 -33.37 3.05
N TYR A 163 1.46 -34.62 2.73
CA TYR A 163 1.77 -35.75 3.60
C TYR A 163 3.09 -36.38 3.20
N ASP A 164 3.91 -36.74 4.21
CA ASP A 164 5.12 -37.55 4.04
C ASP A 164 5.09 -38.81 4.90
N ALA A 165 6.22 -39.54 5.01
CA ALA A 165 6.31 -40.76 5.79
C ALA A 165 6.16 -40.55 7.32
N THR A 166 6.30 -39.35 7.83
CA THR A 166 6.38 -39.01 9.25
C THR A 166 5.22 -38.16 9.75
N GLY A 167 4.51 -37.45 8.86
CA GLY A 167 3.44 -36.53 9.23
C GLY A 167 2.88 -35.75 8.06
N ALA A 168 2.58 -34.48 8.33
CA ALA A 168 2.04 -33.57 7.35
C ALA A 168 2.71 -32.18 7.44
N GLN A 169 3.04 -31.62 6.28
CA GLN A 169 3.54 -30.27 6.10
C GLN A 169 2.36 -29.33 5.91
N PHE A 170 2.28 -28.31 6.73
CA PHE A 170 1.29 -27.25 6.65
C PHE A 170 1.89 -25.96 6.09
N VAL A 171 1.08 -25.23 5.32
CA VAL A 171 1.37 -23.86 4.88
C VAL A 171 0.19 -22.99 5.29
N LEU A 172 0.46 -21.88 5.99
CA LEU A 172 -0.55 -21.00 6.55
C LEU A 172 -0.13 -19.55 6.37
N THR A 173 -1.01 -18.72 5.79
CA THR A 173 -0.80 -17.28 5.67
C THR A 173 -1.68 -16.53 6.66
N LEU A 174 -1.05 -15.72 7.54
CA LEU A 174 -1.74 -14.97 8.58
C LEU A 174 -1.16 -13.55 8.71
N PRO A 175 -1.86 -12.63 9.43
CA PRO A 175 -1.28 -11.33 9.79
C PRO A 175 0.04 -11.49 10.53
N ALA A 176 1.07 -10.73 10.15
CA ALA A 176 2.40 -10.81 10.77
C ALA A 176 2.36 -10.63 12.31
N ALA A 177 1.43 -9.82 12.80
CA ALA A 177 1.23 -9.63 14.24
C ALA A 177 0.80 -10.91 15.01
N GLN A 178 0.28 -11.93 14.31
CA GLN A 178 -0.16 -13.18 14.91
C GLN A 178 0.91 -14.30 14.83
N GLN A 179 2.02 -14.04 14.16
CA GLN A 179 3.08 -15.05 13.94
C GLN A 179 3.63 -15.60 15.25
N GLU A 180 4.02 -14.73 16.18
CA GLU A 180 4.64 -15.11 17.44
C GLU A 180 3.68 -15.93 18.30
N ASP A 181 2.43 -15.47 18.44
CA ASP A 181 1.40 -16.17 19.22
C ASP A 181 1.12 -17.58 18.65
N LEU A 182 0.96 -17.72 17.33
CA LEU A 182 0.76 -19.01 16.70
C LEU A 182 1.98 -19.93 16.89
N THR A 183 3.19 -19.40 16.76
CA THR A 183 4.42 -20.17 16.95
C THR A 183 4.48 -20.72 18.37
N HIS A 184 4.22 -19.92 19.39
CA HIS A 184 4.16 -20.36 20.78
C HIS A 184 3.10 -21.44 21.01
N ARG A 185 1.89 -21.25 20.54
CA ARG A 185 0.80 -22.23 20.67
C ARG A 185 1.14 -23.58 20.04
N LEU A 186 1.78 -23.57 18.85
CA LEU A 186 2.21 -24.80 18.19
C LEU A 186 3.32 -25.49 18.96
N GLN A 187 4.31 -24.74 19.47
CA GLN A 187 5.39 -25.26 20.29
C GLN A 187 4.85 -25.92 21.59
N ASP A 188 3.92 -25.27 22.28
CA ASP A 188 3.31 -25.79 23.49
C ASP A 188 2.57 -27.10 23.24
N LEU A 189 1.73 -27.15 22.19
CA LEU A 189 0.94 -28.34 21.83
C LEU A 189 1.81 -29.51 21.35
N THR A 190 2.97 -29.23 20.79
CA THR A 190 3.89 -30.26 20.28
C THR A 190 5.07 -30.54 21.20
N SER A 191 5.08 -29.94 22.41
CA SER A 191 6.22 -30.04 23.35
C SER A 191 7.54 -29.66 22.69
N GLY A 192 7.54 -28.63 21.84
CA GLY A 192 8.71 -28.14 21.11
C GLY A 192 9.16 -29.00 19.91
N GLN A 193 8.41 -30.02 19.52
CA GLN A 193 8.80 -30.90 18.40
C GLN A 193 8.60 -30.26 17.03
N THR A 194 7.73 -29.25 16.93
CA THR A 194 7.44 -28.56 15.66
C THR A 194 8.28 -27.31 15.52
N ASN A 195 8.99 -27.21 14.41
CA ASN A 195 9.69 -26.01 14.01
C ASN A 195 8.83 -25.22 13.02
N VAL A 196 8.57 -23.96 13.33
CA VAL A 196 7.80 -23.03 12.48
C VAL A 196 8.80 -22.13 11.75
N SER A 197 8.69 -22.11 10.42
CA SER A 197 9.57 -21.30 9.56
C SER A 197 8.74 -20.32 8.74
N VAL A 198 9.30 -19.15 8.47
CA VAL A 198 8.72 -18.17 7.52
C VAL A 198 9.13 -18.56 6.11
N VAL A 199 8.18 -18.64 5.20
CA VAL A 199 8.44 -18.78 3.77
C VAL A 199 8.79 -17.39 3.24
N GLU A 200 10.04 -17.20 2.81
CA GLU A 200 10.43 -16.00 2.07
C GLU A 200 9.78 -16.03 0.68
N ALA A 201 9.19 -14.90 0.28
CA ALA A 201 8.51 -14.74 -1.00
C ALA A 201 9.50 -14.52 -2.14
#